data_c10a3453d7e7781acd82b378c556d1d0
#
_entry.id   c10a3453d7e7781acd82b378c556d1d0
#
_cell.length_a   1.000
_cell.length_b   1.000
_cell.length_c   1.000
_cell.angle_alpha   90.00
_cell.angle_beta   90.00
_cell.angle_gamma   90.00
#
_symmetry.space_group_name_H-M   'P 1'
#
loop_
_entity.id
_entity.type
_entity.pdbx_description
1 polymer ?
#
loop_
_entity_poly.entity_id
_entity_poly.type
_entity_poly.pdbx_seq_one_letter_code
_entity_poly.pdbx_strand_id
1 'polypeptide(L)'
;MDSNLTGLTMNLITAHSRRMKLWMPLFFAAALLLQFSLNAAASDNEKKKAKITLDANSTATKKTEAYKEALQQSEWIRKLENNLGQKIIGISLWQFIAAFLVILAGLIIKRILISIIEKKITEFVEKTEAEWDDLLFEAITKPVNAFIMIGAVHVAVFLLVFNLENFPTAFIGKSYTVLLGIILIWGVYRLVDVVAHYLDELVANKDEGLKGQFVPLIKKALRILVVIVGALTVLATIGVNITGLAALLSVGALAISMGSKDSVANLVGTVNILTDRPYKVGDWITVGSSIDGDVEEIGFRSTKIRMFDKTLMTVPNGTLATETIKNWSRMPKRRIKMTIGLTYDASPKQMREALKRIETILKEDEGVDQDYMLVQFTDFGPSSLDVFLYYFSKSTVWREYLETRERVNLKIMECLDEMGLEFAFPTQTMHLKGDGLETLKKLS
;
A
#
# COMPACT_ATOMS: atom_id res chain seq x y z
N MET A 1 29.08 20.98 8.66
CA MET A 1 29.05 19.65 9.32
C MET A 1 27.85 18.80 8.84
N ASP A 2 27.14 19.20 7.75
CA ASP A 2 25.84 18.61 7.34
C ASP A 2 25.85 17.81 6.04
N SER A 3 27.01 17.56 5.43
CA SER A 3 27.10 16.79 4.17
C SER A 3 27.26 15.27 4.36
N ASN A 4 27.56 14.80 5.58
CA ASN A 4 27.81 13.38 5.85
C ASN A 4 26.56 12.61 6.32
N LEU A 5 25.51 13.30 6.80
CA LEU A 5 24.26 12.67 7.25
C LEU A 5 23.31 12.28 6.08
N THR A 6 23.36 13.04 4.99
CA THR A 6 22.54 12.73 3.79
C THR A 6 23.09 11.54 2.98
N GLY A 7 24.38 11.28 3.03
CA GLY A 7 25.01 10.13 2.37
C GLY A 7 24.72 8.79 3.05
N LEU A 8 24.65 8.77 4.40
CA LEU A 8 24.36 7.55 5.18
C LEU A 8 22.88 7.13 5.06
N THR A 9 21.96 8.09 5.09
CA THR A 9 20.52 7.79 4.94
C THR A 9 20.17 7.31 3.53
N MET A 10 20.84 7.83 2.51
CA MET A 10 20.59 7.41 1.12
C MET A 10 21.16 6.01 0.82
N ASN A 11 22.29 5.63 1.44
CA ASN A 11 22.87 4.29 1.33
C ASN A 11 22.06 3.23 2.10
N LEU A 12 21.47 3.57 3.25
CA LEU A 12 20.57 2.70 4.00
C LEU A 12 19.26 2.43 3.23
N ILE A 13 18.68 3.46 2.61
CA ILE A 13 17.45 3.33 1.82
C ILE A 13 17.68 2.51 0.55
N THR A 14 18.82 2.65 -0.12
CA THR A 14 19.15 1.89 -1.33
C THR A 14 19.53 0.43 -1.03
N ALA A 15 20.20 0.15 0.08
CA ALA A 15 20.49 -1.22 0.54
C ALA A 15 19.19 -1.94 0.95
N HIS A 16 18.27 -1.25 1.64
CA HIS A 16 16.95 -1.77 2.03
C HIS A 16 16.06 -2.06 0.81
N SER A 17 16.05 -1.18 -0.19
CA SER A 17 15.29 -1.36 -1.43
C SER A 17 15.78 -2.53 -2.30
N ARG A 18 17.08 -2.81 -2.31
CA ARG A 18 17.64 -3.97 -3.02
C ARG A 18 17.29 -5.30 -2.34
N ARG A 19 17.22 -5.32 -1.00
CA ARG A 19 16.84 -6.52 -0.23
C ARG A 19 15.36 -6.81 -0.34
N MET A 20 14.48 -5.81 -0.30
CA MET A 20 13.03 -5.97 -0.48
C MET A 20 12.67 -6.54 -1.88
N LYS A 21 13.45 -6.24 -2.93
CA LYS A 21 13.26 -6.80 -4.27
C LYS A 21 13.54 -8.31 -4.36
N LEU A 22 14.34 -8.88 -3.45
CA LEU A 22 14.64 -10.32 -3.44
C LEU A 22 13.54 -11.16 -2.75
N TRP A 23 12.78 -10.58 -1.79
CA TRP A 23 11.81 -11.29 -0.97
C TRP A 23 10.36 -11.13 -1.44
N MET A 24 10.08 -10.05 -2.16
CA MET A 24 8.77 -9.81 -2.75
C MET A 24 8.31 -10.95 -3.69
N PRO A 25 9.17 -11.56 -4.55
CA PRO A 25 8.77 -12.70 -5.36
C PRO A 25 8.52 -13.98 -4.55
N LEU A 26 9.17 -14.20 -3.41
CA LEU A 26 8.91 -15.36 -2.54
C LEU A 26 7.57 -15.23 -1.80
N PHE A 27 7.21 -14.02 -1.36
CA PHE A 27 5.91 -13.73 -0.76
C PHE A 27 4.79 -13.79 -1.81
N PHE A 28 5.07 -13.30 -3.02
CA PHE A 28 4.14 -13.39 -4.16
C PHE A 28 3.98 -14.84 -4.65
N ALA A 29 5.06 -15.64 -4.65
CA ALA A 29 5.01 -17.06 -4.99
C ALA A 29 4.23 -17.86 -3.94
N ALA A 30 4.40 -17.57 -2.65
CA ALA A 30 3.61 -18.20 -1.59
C ALA A 30 2.12 -17.78 -1.66
N ALA A 31 1.83 -16.50 -1.93
CA ALA A 31 0.48 -16.00 -2.15
C ALA A 31 -0.15 -16.57 -3.44
N LEU A 32 0.63 -16.69 -4.53
CA LEU A 32 0.21 -17.32 -5.78
C LEU A 32 -0.04 -18.83 -5.62
N LEU A 33 0.79 -19.54 -4.86
CA LEU A 33 0.58 -20.95 -4.53
C LEU A 33 -0.68 -21.12 -3.66
N LEU A 34 -0.93 -20.20 -2.72
CA LEU A 34 -2.18 -20.17 -1.94
C LEU A 34 -3.39 -19.86 -2.86
N GLN A 35 -3.25 -18.90 -3.75
CA GLN A 35 -4.30 -18.51 -4.71
C GLN A 35 -4.53 -19.59 -5.78
N PHE A 36 -3.47 -20.30 -6.19
CA PHE A 36 -3.60 -21.45 -7.10
C PHE A 36 -4.26 -22.66 -6.41
N SER A 37 -3.96 -22.89 -5.12
CA SER A 37 -4.64 -23.93 -4.33
C SER A 37 -6.10 -23.56 -4.05
N LEU A 38 -6.43 -22.29 -3.82
CA LEU A 38 -7.79 -21.78 -3.63
C LEU A 38 -8.58 -21.73 -4.96
N ASN A 39 -7.96 -21.31 -6.06
CA ASN A 39 -8.58 -21.32 -7.39
C ASN A 39 -8.74 -22.73 -7.96
N ALA A 40 -7.81 -23.63 -7.71
CA ALA A 40 -7.98 -25.07 -8.00
C ALA A 40 -9.13 -25.68 -7.18
N ALA A 41 -9.38 -25.16 -5.98
CA ALA A 41 -10.54 -25.56 -5.15
C ALA A 41 -11.86 -24.90 -5.57
N ALA A 42 -11.83 -23.73 -6.21
CA ALA A 42 -13.05 -22.93 -6.51
C ALA A 42 -13.49 -23.01 -7.98
N SER A 43 -12.62 -23.38 -8.94
CA SER A 43 -12.83 -23.13 -10.37
C SER A 43 -13.30 -24.29 -11.21
N ASP A 44 -13.60 -25.48 -10.69
CA ASP A 44 -14.06 -26.54 -11.57
C ASP A 44 -15.23 -27.35 -11.01
N ASN A 45 -16.37 -27.18 -11.71
CA ASN A 45 -17.59 -27.94 -11.69
C ASN A 45 -17.57 -29.28 -10.89
N GLU A 46 -18.60 -29.48 -10.02
CA GLU A 46 -18.79 -30.65 -9.17
C GLU A 46 -18.64 -32.00 -9.89
N LYS A 47 -18.90 -32.08 -11.19
CA LYS A 47 -18.69 -33.30 -12.00
C LYS A 47 -17.22 -33.59 -12.34
N LYS A 48 -16.35 -32.58 -12.43
CA LYS A 48 -14.91 -32.77 -12.61
C LYS A 48 -14.20 -33.08 -11.29
N LYS A 49 -14.69 -32.56 -10.15
CA LYS A 49 -14.15 -32.84 -8.81
C LYS A 49 -14.26 -34.29 -8.42
N ALA A 50 -15.40 -34.94 -8.68
CA ALA A 50 -15.56 -36.39 -8.42
C ALA A 50 -14.62 -37.24 -9.31
N LYS A 51 -14.35 -36.81 -10.54
CA LYS A 51 -13.45 -37.50 -11.46
C LYS A 51 -11.99 -37.28 -11.10
N ILE A 52 -11.61 -36.04 -10.70
CA ILE A 52 -10.21 -35.72 -10.32
C ILE A 52 -9.82 -36.34 -8.98
N THR A 53 -10.73 -36.40 -7.99
CA THR A 53 -10.45 -37.10 -6.73
C THR A 53 -10.41 -38.62 -6.91
N LEU A 54 -11.22 -39.17 -7.79
CA LEU A 54 -11.13 -40.59 -8.20
C LEU A 54 -9.83 -40.86 -8.97
N ASP A 55 -9.44 -39.98 -9.89
CA ASP A 55 -8.19 -40.12 -10.67
C ASP A 55 -6.94 -39.88 -9.83
N ALA A 56 -6.94 -38.90 -8.90
CA ALA A 56 -5.80 -38.68 -8.00
C ALA A 56 -5.63 -39.83 -7.00
N ASN A 57 -6.74 -40.36 -6.45
CA ASN A 57 -6.69 -41.58 -5.63
C ASN A 57 -6.29 -42.78 -6.45
N SER A 58 -6.80 -42.94 -7.69
CA SER A 58 -6.39 -44.03 -8.58
C SER A 58 -4.93 -43.92 -9.01
N THR A 59 -4.43 -42.69 -9.23
CA THR A 59 -3.02 -42.45 -9.61
C THR A 59 -2.08 -42.70 -8.42
N ALA A 60 -2.46 -42.32 -7.21
CA ALA A 60 -1.68 -42.64 -6.00
C ALA A 60 -1.67 -44.16 -5.74
N THR A 61 -2.81 -44.82 -5.86
CA THR A 61 -2.93 -46.25 -5.70
C THR A 61 -2.15 -47.01 -6.80
N LYS A 62 -2.28 -46.60 -8.06
CA LYS A 62 -1.51 -47.16 -9.19
C LYS A 62 0.00 -46.97 -9.04
N LYS A 63 0.45 -45.80 -8.57
CA LYS A 63 1.87 -45.59 -8.27
C LYS A 63 2.34 -46.48 -7.14
N THR A 64 1.53 -46.66 -6.10
CA THR A 64 1.87 -47.56 -4.97
C THR A 64 1.92 -49.01 -5.39
N GLU A 65 0.99 -49.47 -6.25
CA GLU A 65 1.02 -50.82 -6.82
C GLU A 65 2.20 -51.02 -7.77
N ALA A 66 2.50 -50.07 -8.64
CA ALA A 66 3.68 -50.13 -9.51
C ALA A 66 4.99 -50.19 -8.71
N TYR A 67 5.07 -49.43 -7.58
CA TYR A 67 6.22 -49.54 -6.67
C TYR A 67 6.29 -50.93 -5.98
N LYS A 68 5.14 -51.49 -5.59
CA LYS A 68 5.10 -52.85 -5.03
C LYS A 68 5.61 -53.88 -6.04
N GLU A 69 5.10 -53.81 -7.28
CA GLU A 69 5.53 -54.73 -8.35
C GLU A 69 7.02 -54.60 -8.68
N ALA A 70 7.52 -53.35 -8.79
CA ALA A 70 8.93 -53.07 -9.04
C ALA A 70 9.85 -53.62 -7.93
N LEU A 71 9.43 -53.47 -6.67
CA LEU A 71 10.16 -54.03 -5.52
C LEU A 71 10.12 -55.52 -5.48
N GLN A 72 8.97 -56.16 -5.78
CA GLN A 72 8.84 -57.63 -5.83
C GLN A 72 9.60 -58.29 -7.00
N GLN A 73 9.81 -57.57 -8.11
CA GLN A 73 10.56 -58.04 -9.26
C GLN A 73 12.07 -57.88 -9.10
N SER A 74 12.56 -57.12 -8.12
CA SER A 74 13.99 -56.91 -7.94
C SER A 74 14.70 -58.18 -7.38
N GLU A 75 15.72 -58.63 -8.10
CA GLU A 75 16.49 -59.86 -7.79
C GLU A 75 17.14 -59.81 -6.39
N TRP A 76 17.56 -58.65 -5.94
CA TRP A 76 18.20 -58.50 -4.64
C TRP A 76 17.20 -58.63 -3.47
N ILE A 77 15.94 -58.22 -3.65
CA ILE A 77 14.87 -58.41 -2.66
C ILE A 77 14.54 -59.92 -2.55
N ARG A 78 14.45 -60.64 -3.68
CA ARG A 78 14.28 -62.10 -3.66
C ARG A 78 15.44 -62.82 -2.96
N LYS A 79 16.68 -62.39 -3.16
CA LYS A 79 17.84 -62.93 -2.44
C LYS A 79 17.80 -62.67 -0.94
N LEU A 80 17.35 -61.46 -0.52
CA LEU A 80 17.16 -61.15 0.88
C LEU A 80 16.01 -61.94 1.52
N GLU A 81 14.93 -62.16 0.79
CA GLU A 81 13.79 -62.98 1.25
C GLU A 81 14.16 -64.47 1.42
N ASN A 82 14.99 -65.02 0.56
CA ASN A 82 15.48 -66.40 0.67
C ASN A 82 16.46 -66.58 1.85
N ASN A 83 17.29 -65.60 2.18
CA ASN A 83 18.31 -65.69 3.22
C ASN A 83 17.84 -65.25 4.62
N LEU A 84 16.89 -64.31 4.70
CA LEU A 84 16.38 -63.74 5.94
C LEU A 84 14.85 -63.83 6.07
N GLY A 85 14.24 -64.86 5.42
CA GLY A 85 12.79 -65.04 5.31
C GLY A 85 12.07 -65.54 6.57
N GLN A 86 12.72 -65.53 7.75
CA GLN A 86 12.01 -65.78 8.99
C GLN A 86 10.98 -64.69 9.23
N LYS A 87 9.69 -65.03 9.22
CA LYS A 87 8.58 -64.14 9.42
C LYS A 87 8.27 -64.00 10.92
N ILE A 88 8.35 -62.76 11.45
CA ILE A 88 7.87 -62.42 12.78
C ILE A 88 6.59 -61.61 12.57
N ILE A 89 5.44 -62.11 13.04
CA ILE A 89 4.11 -61.46 12.89
C ILE A 89 3.75 -61.17 11.41
N GLY A 90 4.15 -62.06 10.47
CA GLY A 90 3.90 -61.89 9.04
C GLY A 90 4.85 -60.94 8.30
N ILE A 91 5.79 -60.29 8.98
CA ILE A 91 6.79 -59.37 8.44
C ILE A 91 8.14 -60.06 8.38
N SER A 92 8.84 -59.97 7.26
CA SER A 92 10.16 -60.58 7.08
C SER A 92 11.24 -59.82 7.84
N LEU A 93 12.22 -60.54 8.43
CA LEU A 93 13.30 -59.94 9.24
C LEU A 93 14.07 -58.85 8.48
N TRP A 94 14.27 -59.00 7.17
CA TRP A 94 14.95 -57.99 6.35
C TRP A 94 14.20 -56.66 6.29
N GLN A 95 12.85 -56.64 6.40
CA GLN A 95 12.04 -55.44 6.41
C GLN A 95 12.26 -54.62 7.69
N PHE A 96 12.42 -55.29 8.83
CA PHE A 96 12.80 -54.62 10.08
C PHE A 96 14.18 -53.98 9.99
N ILE A 97 15.17 -54.69 9.40
CA ILE A 97 16.52 -54.17 9.18
C ILE A 97 16.46 -52.96 8.22
N ALA A 98 15.75 -53.09 7.11
CA ALA A 98 15.60 -52.01 6.14
C ALA A 98 14.90 -50.75 6.74
N ALA A 99 13.81 -50.96 7.49
CA ALA A 99 13.12 -49.87 8.18
C ALA A 99 14.03 -49.14 9.20
N PHE A 100 14.80 -49.93 9.96
CA PHE A 100 15.79 -49.38 10.90
C PHE A 100 16.87 -48.57 10.18
N LEU A 101 17.41 -49.09 9.06
CA LEU A 101 18.40 -48.35 8.25
C LEU A 101 17.84 -47.05 7.65
N VAL A 102 16.58 -47.05 7.22
CA VAL A 102 15.92 -45.85 6.70
C VAL A 102 15.76 -44.79 7.79
N ILE A 103 15.35 -45.19 9.00
CA ILE A 103 15.26 -44.25 10.13
C ILE A 103 16.64 -43.69 10.49
N LEU A 104 17.68 -44.56 10.53
CA LEU A 104 19.05 -44.15 10.79
C LEU A 104 19.56 -43.21 9.70
N ALA A 105 19.30 -43.50 8.43
CA ALA A 105 19.62 -42.62 7.31
C ALA A 105 18.89 -41.25 7.44
N GLY A 106 17.62 -41.25 7.82
CA GLY A 106 16.85 -40.04 8.11
C GLY A 106 17.48 -39.20 9.21
N LEU A 107 17.95 -39.80 10.29
CA LEU A 107 18.66 -39.12 11.37
C LEU A 107 20.00 -38.51 10.90
N ILE A 108 20.75 -39.24 10.07
CA ILE A 108 22.01 -38.77 9.48
C ILE A 108 21.76 -37.61 8.53
N ILE A 109 20.80 -37.76 7.61
CA ILE A 109 20.39 -36.70 6.66
C ILE A 109 19.94 -35.44 7.41
N LYS A 110 19.10 -35.61 8.45
CA LYS A 110 18.69 -34.52 9.33
C LYS A 110 19.90 -33.77 9.90
N ARG A 111 20.88 -34.50 10.46
CA ARG A 111 22.08 -33.91 11.05
C ARG A 111 22.94 -33.17 10.03
N ILE A 112 23.13 -33.77 8.84
CA ILE A 112 23.91 -33.17 7.75
C ILE A 112 23.24 -31.91 7.24
N LEU A 113 21.91 -31.95 6.97
CA LEU A 113 21.17 -30.79 6.46
C LEU A 113 21.17 -29.62 7.47
N ILE A 114 20.97 -29.92 8.75
CA ILE A 114 21.04 -28.90 9.80
C ILE A 114 22.44 -28.27 9.81
N SER A 115 23.50 -29.06 9.82
CA SER A 115 24.88 -28.57 9.84
C SER A 115 25.21 -27.70 8.60
N ILE A 116 24.71 -28.10 7.40
CA ILE A 116 24.89 -27.32 6.19
C ILE A 116 24.13 -25.99 6.28
N ILE A 117 22.90 -26.05 6.77
CA ILE A 117 22.04 -24.86 6.93
C ILE A 117 22.66 -23.93 7.98
N GLU A 118 23.06 -24.44 9.14
CA GLU A 118 23.76 -23.67 10.18
C GLU A 118 25.01 -23.00 9.62
N LYS A 119 25.89 -23.76 8.95
CA LYS A 119 27.15 -23.21 8.42
C LYS A 119 26.92 -22.10 7.36
N LYS A 120 25.98 -22.31 6.43
CA LYS A 120 25.68 -21.29 5.42
C LYS A 120 25.00 -20.05 6.01
N ILE A 121 24.21 -20.21 7.05
CA ILE A 121 23.53 -19.09 7.69
C ILE A 121 24.49 -18.33 8.60
N THR A 122 25.35 -19.01 9.37
CA THR A 122 26.40 -18.34 10.16
C THR A 122 27.28 -17.47 9.27
N GLU A 123 27.69 -17.96 8.09
CA GLU A 123 28.42 -17.17 7.09
C GLU A 123 27.64 -15.96 6.56
N PHE A 124 26.30 -16.03 6.62
CA PHE A 124 25.42 -14.94 6.16
C PHE A 124 25.08 -13.97 7.30
N VAL A 125 24.87 -14.48 8.51
CA VAL A 125 24.55 -13.72 9.74
C VAL A 125 25.77 -12.94 10.24
N GLU A 126 26.99 -13.48 10.17
CA GLU A 126 28.21 -12.73 10.50
C GLU A 126 28.41 -11.45 9.66
N LYS A 127 27.69 -11.35 8.52
CA LYS A 127 27.67 -10.17 7.65
C LYS A 127 26.50 -9.23 7.91
N THR A 128 25.58 -9.58 8.81
CA THR A 128 24.35 -8.83 9.05
C THR A 128 24.11 -8.74 10.57
N GLU A 129 24.08 -7.55 11.14
CA GLU A 129 23.80 -7.29 12.56
C GLU A 129 22.28 -7.38 12.91
N ALA A 130 21.49 -8.18 12.18
CA ALA A 130 20.03 -8.16 12.30
C ALA A 130 19.50 -9.40 13.03
N GLU A 131 18.83 -9.21 14.16
CA GLU A 131 18.26 -10.26 15.03
C GLU A 131 17.16 -11.13 14.34
N TRP A 132 16.52 -10.64 13.28
CA TRP A 132 15.46 -11.39 12.57
C TRP A 132 15.99 -12.58 11.78
N ASP A 133 17.28 -12.61 11.44
CA ASP A 133 17.93 -13.71 10.72
C ASP A 133 17.92 -14.99 11.55
N ASP A 134 18.17 -14.90 12.87
CA ASP A 134 18.12 -16.03 13.80
C ASP A 134 16.70 -16.58 13.95
N LEU A 135 15.71 -15.70 14.02
CA LEU A 135 14.30 -16.10 14.08
C LEU A 135 13.84 -16.81 12.81
N LEU A 136 14.29 -16.32 11.64
CA LEU A 136 14.00 -16.97 10.35
C LEU A 136 14.61 -18.37 10.29
N PHE A 137 15.85 -18.52 10.75
CA PHE A 137 16.52 -19.80 10.84
C PHE A 137 15.76 -20.78 11.72
N GLU A 138 15.40 -20.37 12.92
CA GLU A 138 14.64 -21.22 13.84
C GLU A 138 13.24 -21.56 13.29
N ALA A 139 12.59 -20.61 12.60
CA ALA A 139 11.28 -20.83 12.00
C ALA A 139 11.30 -21.88 10.89
N ILE A 140 12.39 -21.98 10.12
CA ILE A 140 12.53 -22.95 9.00
C ILE A 140 13.10 -24.26 9.49
N THR A 141 14.12 -24.27 10.34
CA THR A 141 14.86 -25.48 10.75
C THR A 141 13.97 -26.47 11.48
N LYS A 142 13.08 -26.01 12.36
CA LYS A 142 12.21 -26.91 13.13
C LYS A 142 11.20 -27.65 12.25
N PRO A 143 10.46 -27.01 11.32
CA PRO A 143 9.59 -27.73 10.38
C PRO A 143 10.34 -28.64 9.42
N VAL A 144 11.52 -28.24 8.91
CA VAL A 144 12.36 -29.06 8.04
C VAL A 144 12.81 -30.32 8.76
N ASN A 145 13.21 -30.22 10.03
CA ASN A 145 13.55 -31.37 10.86
C ASN A 145 12.38 -32.36 11.02
N ALA A 146 11.19 -31.81 11.28
CA ALA A 146 9.98 -32.65 11.38
C ALA A 146 9.65 -33.30 10.04
N PHE A 147 9.80 -32.58 8.92
CA PHE A 147 9.58 -33.09 7.58
C PHE A 147 10.47 -34.30 7.26
N ILE A 148 11.78 -34.21 7.54
CA ILE A 148 12.75 -35.28 7.31
C ILE A 148 12.41 -36.49 8.17
N MET A 149 12.12 -36.29 9.45
CA MET A 149 11.82 -37.37 10.38
C MET A 149 10.52 -38.10 10.02
N ILE A 150 9.46 -37.33 9.74
CA ILE A 150 8.16 -37.89 9.33
C ILE A 150 8.29 -38.61 7.98
N GLY A 151 9.10 -38.09 7.04
CA GLY A 151 9.42 -38.77 5.80
C GLY A 151 10.14 -40.09 6.01
N ALA A 152 11.17 -40.13 6.85
CA ALA A 152 11.91 -41.35 7.18
C ALA A 152 11.00 -42.38 7.86
N VAL A 153 10.18 -41.96 8.84
CA VAL A 153 9.22 -42.84 9.52
C VAL A 153 8.18 -43.37 8.52
N HIS A 154 7.65 -42.52 7.63
CA HIS A 154 6.69 -42.96 6.61
C HIS A 154 7.26 -44.05 5.70
N VAL A 155 8.49 -43.84 5.18
CA VAL A 155 9.16 -44.84 4.34
C VAL A 155 9.43 -46.14 5.14
N ALA A 156 9.85 -46.04 6.40
CA ALA A 156 10.06 -47.19 7.25
C ALA A 156 8.76 -47.99 7.49
N VAL A 157 7.66 -47.27 7.84
CA VAL A 157 6.33 -47.91 8.02
C VAL A 157 5.85 -48.54 6.71
N PHE A 158 6.03 -47.85 5.57
CA PHE A 158 5.68 -48.38 4.26
C PHE A 158 6.44 -49.69 3.97
N LEU A 159 7.74 -49.76 4.25
CA LEU A 159 8.56 -50.98 4.08
C LEU A 159 8.10 -52.13 4.97
N LEU A 160 7.67 -51.85 6.20
CA LEU A 160 7.17 -52.88 7.13
C LEU A 160 5.84 -53.50 6.67
N VAL A 161 4.97 -52.68 6.07
CA VAL A 161 3.57 -53.07 5.82
C VAL A 161 3.33 -53.50 4.36
N PHE A 162 4.29 -53.21 3.49
CA PHE A 162 4.10 -53.37 2.04
C PHE A 162 3.76 -54.81 1.60
N ASN A 163 4.18 -55.84 2.35
CA ASN A 163 3.90 -57.26 2.10
C ASN A 163 2.68 -57.81 2.86
N LEU A 164 2.00 -57.03 3.69
CA LEU A 164 0.81 -57.44 4.42
C LEU A 164 -0.41 -57.38 3.49
N GLU A 165 -0.98 -58.53 3.12
CA GLU A 165 -2.07 -58.65 2.13
C GLU A 165 -3.35 -57.85 2.48
N ASN A 166 -3.62 -57.61 3.77
CA ASN A 166 -4.84 -56.98 4.23
C ASN A 166 -4.66 -55.55 4.81
N PHE A 167 -3.47 -54.95 4.62
CA PHE A 167 -3.25 -53.61 5.21
C PHE A 167 -3.61 -52.48 4.24
N PRO A 168 -4.45 -51.49 4.67
CA PRO A 168 -4.89 -50.42 3.78
C PRO A 168 -3.75 -49.43 3.52
N THR A 169 -2.91 -49.67 2.51
CA THR A 169 -1.79 -48.79 2.12
C THR A 169 -2.24 -47.37 1.78
N ALA A 170 -3.48 -47.20 1.30
CA ALA A 170 -4.08 -45.93 1.07
C ALA A 170 -4.20 -45.07 2.35
N PHE A 171 -4.38 -45.74 3.53
CA PHE A 171 -4.44 -45.03 4.82
C PHE A 171 -3.06 -44.41 5.18
N ILE A 172 -1.97 -45.17 4.94
CA ILE A 172 -0.61 -44.67 5.20
C ILE A 172 -0.30 -43.47 4.34
N GLY A 173 -0.65 -43.49 3.04
CA GLY A 173 -0.45 -42.38 2.13
C GLY A 173 -1.23 -41.11 2.53
N LYS A 174 -2.52 -41.31 2.91
CA LYS A 174 -3.35 -40.20 3.40
C LYS A 174 -2.82 -39.60 4.70
N SER A 175 -2.47 -40.47 5.67
CA SER A 175 -1.91 -40.01 6.95
C SER A 175 -0.62 -39.22 6.75
N TYR A 176 0.26 -39.66 5.84
CA TYR A 176 1.47 -38.92 5.49
C TYR A 176 1.19 -37.54 4.90
N THR A 177 0.25 -37.46 3.94
CA THR A 177 -0.14 -36.19 3.32
C THR A 177 -0.72 -35.18 4.36
N VAL A 178 -1.51 -35.70 5.31
CA VAL A 178 -2.04 -34.89 6.42
C VAL A 178 -0.91 -34.36 7.31
N LEU A 179 0.02 -35.23 7.70
CA LEU A 179 1.16 -34.85 8.54
C LEU A 179 2.06 -33.82 7.84
N LEU A 180 2.30 -34.01 6.52
CA LEU A 180 3.01 -33.01 5.72
C LEU A 180 2.29 -31.66 5.69
N GLY A 181 0.95 -31.67 5.51
CA GLY A 181 0.12 -30.49 5.57
C GLY A 181 0.26 -29.76 6.92
N ILE A 182 0.20 -30.50 8.02
CA ILE A 182 0.36 -29.95 9.38
C ILE A 182 1.76 -29.33 9.57
N ILE A 183 2.83 -29.98 9.07
CA ILE A 183 4.18 -29.44 9.15
C ILE A 183 4.32 -28.14 8.36
N LEU A 184 3.75 -28.09 7.14
CA LEU A 184 3.75 -26.88 6.32
C LEU A 184 3.02 -25.73 7.02
N ILE A 185 1.83 -25.99 7.56
CA ILE A 185 1.06 -25.00 8.32
C ILE A 185 1.85 -24.51 9.52
N TRP A 186 2.48 -25.45 10.25
CA TRP A 186 3.35 -25.08 11.39
C TRP A 186 4.55 -24.24 10.96
N GLY A 187 5.17 -24.54 9.81
CA GLY A 187 6.22 -23.72 9.23
C GLY A 187 5.75 -22.28 8.92
N VAL A 188 4.61 -22.16 8.21
CA VAL A 188 4.01 -20.85 7.91
C VAL A 188 3.62 -20.11 9.18
N TYR A 189 3.06 -20.79 10.19
CA TYR A 189 2.72 -20.21 11.50
C TYR A 189 3.95 -19.61 12.20
N ARG A 190 5.11 -20.28 12.11
CA ARG A 190 6.36 -19.75 12.67
C ARG A 190 6.92 -18.58 11.89
N LEU A 191 6.74 -18.55 10.56
CA LEU A 191 7.15 -17.42 9.73
C LEU A 191 6.39 -16.13 10.11
N VAL A 192 5.19 -16.22 10.69
CA VAL A 192 4.47 -15.07 11.24
C VAL A 192 5.27 -14.36 12.36
N ASP A 193 6.05 -15.11 13.14
CA ASP A 193 6.89 -14.52 14.19
C ASP A 193 8.03 -13.68 13.59
N VAL A 194 8.64 -14.18 12.51
CA VAL A 194 9.67 -13.46 11.76
C VAL A 194 9.12 -12.16 11.17
N VAL A 195 7.95 -12.24 10.53
CA VAL A 195 7.29 -11.05 9.96
C VAL A 195 6.95 -10.04 11.06
N ALA A 196 6.44 -10.50 12.20
CA ALA A 196 6.10 -9.63 13.32
C ALA A 196 7.35 -8.93 13.88
N HIS A 197 8.46 -9.66 14.06
CA HIS A 197 9.71 -9.09 14.54
C HIS A 197 10.29 -8.06 13.57
N TYR A 198 10.26 -8.35 12.27
CA TYR A 198 10.67 -7.42 11.23
C TYR A 198 9.81 -6.13 11.23
N LEU A 199 8.51 -6.26 11.45
CA LEU A 199 7.62 -5.10 11.60
C LEU A 199 7.93 -4.30 12.87
N ASP A 200 8.24 -4.98 13.99
CA ASP A 200 8.66 -4.34 15.24
C ASP A 200 9.93 -3.50 15.05
N GLU A 201 10.91 -4.02 14.30
CA GLU A 201 12.17 -3.31 14.01
C GLU A 201 11.92 -2.08 13.11
N LEU A 202 11.08 -2.22 12.08
CA LEU A 202 10.73 -1.10 11.19
C LEU A 202 10.01 0.06 11.92
N VAL A 203 9.23 -0.27 12.94
CA VAL A 203 8.43 0.69 13.71
C VAL A 203 9.19 1.22 14.93
N ALA A 204 10.23 0.53 15.40
CA ALA A 204 10.98 0.85 16.62
C ALA A 204 11.52 2.30 16.65
N ASN A 205 11.83 2.87 15.48
CA ASN A 205 12.40 4.21 15.33
C ASN A 205 11.35 5.31 15.11
N LYS A 206 10.04 4.98 15.11
CA LYS A 206 9.01 5.95 14.70
C LYS A 206 8.01 6.31 15.81
N ASP A 207 7.51 5.35 16.57
CA ASP A 207 6.48 5.62 17.56
C ASP A 207 6.29 4.43 18.52
N GLU A 208 6.48 4.62 19.82
CA GLU A 208 6.31 3.57 20.85
C GLU A 208 4.87 3.04 20.90
N GLY A 209 3.88 3.87 20.59
CA GLY A 209 2.46 3.49 20.58
C GLY A 209 2.13 2.50 19.45
N LEU A 210 2.75 2.64 18.29
CA LEU A 210 2.57 1.72 17.16
C LEU A 210 3.21 0.36 17.43
N LYS A 211 4.39 0.33 18.09
CA LYS A 211 5.08 -0.91 18.45
C LYS A 211 4.28 -1.75 19.44
N GLY A 212 3.76 -1.11 20.50
CA GLY A 212 3.10 -1.81 21.60
C GLY A 212 1.74 -2.42 21.27
N GLN A 213 1.00 -1.87 20.32
CA GLN A 213 -0.39 -2.27 20.05
C GLN A 213 -0.62 -2.82 18.63
N PHE A 214 0.00 -2.24 17.63
CA PHE A 214 -0.28 -2.55 16.22
C PHE A 214 0.36 -3.86 15.76
N VAL A 215 1.64 -4.09 16.07
CA VAL A 215 2.35 -5.30 15.64
C VAL A 215 1.78 -6.58 16.27
N PRO A 216 1.46 -6.62 17.60
CA PRO A 216 0.79 -7.78 18.19
C PRO A 216 -0.58 -8.07 17.58
N LEU A 217 -1.34 -7.04 17.16
CA LEU A 217 -2.63 -7.20 16.50
C LEU A 217 -2.47 -7.88 15.12
N ILE A 218 -1.52 -7.40 14.30
CA ILE A 218 -1.20 -7.99 12.99
C ILE A 218 -0.74 -9.44 13.16
N LYS A 219 0.18 -9.69 14.09
CA LYS A 219 0.66 -11.03 14.41
C LYS A 219 -0.49 -11.99 14.74
N LYS A 220 -1.42 -11.56 15.60
CA LYS A 220 -2.59 -12.35 15.97
C LYS A 220 -3.52 -12.61 14.79
N ALA A 221 -3.78 -11.59 13.97
CA ALA A 221 -4.62 -11.71 12.76
C ALA A 221 -4.01 -12.68 11.75
N LEU A 222 -2.71 -12.57 11.46
CA LEU A 222 -2.00 -13.48 10.56
C LEU A 222 -2.00 -14.91 11.09
N ARG A 223 -1.80 -15.13 12.39
CA ARG A 223 -1.86 -16.46 12.99
C ARG A 223 -3.24 -17.10 12.86
N ILE A 224 -4.31 -16.33 13.12
CA ILE A 224 -5.68 -16.79 12.94
C ILE A 224 -5.93 -17.19 11.48
N LEU A 225 -5.49 -16.37 10.53
CA LEU A 225 -5.63 -16.65 9.10
C LEU A 225 -4.90 -17.96 8.71
N VAL A 226 -3.65 -18.14 9.14
CA VAL A 226 -2.85 -19.34 8.88
C VAL A 226 -3.54 -20.59 9.46
N VAL A 227 -4.09 -20.49 10.68
CA VAL A 227 -4.78 -21.63 11.31
C VAL A 227 -6.08 -21.95 10.57
N ILE A 228 -6.88 -20.96 10.16
CA ILE A 228 -8.13 -21.20 9.41
C ILE A 228 -7.83 -21.84 8.07
N VAL A 229 -6.93 -21.26 7.26
CA VAL A 229 -6.57 -21.79 5.94
C VAL A 229 -5.93 -23.18 6.07
N GLY A 230 -5.06 -23.34 7.06
CA GLY A 230 -4.41 -24.61 7.36
C GLY A 230 -5.40 -25.71 7.75
N ALA A 231 -6.34 -25.41 8.65
CA ALA A 231 -7.39 -26.35 9.06
C ALA A 231 -8.24 -26.78 7.86
N LEU A 232 -8.65 -25.85 7.00
CA LEU A 232 -9.39 -26.18 5.77
C LEU A 232 -8.60 -27.09 4.83
N THR A 233 -7.29 -26.81 4.66
CA THR A 233 -6.42 -27.62 3.81
C THR A 233 -6.31 -29.06 4.35
N VAL A 234 -6.14 -29.23 5.66
CA VAL A 234 -6.09 -30.55 6.30
C VAL A 234 -7.43 -31.27 6.17
N LEU A 235 -8.55 -30.60 6.44
CA LEU A 235 -9.88 -31.20 6.28
C LEU A 235 -10.15 -31.65 4.84
N ALA A 236 -9.77 -30.84 3.85
CA ALA A 236 -9.89 -31.22 2.44
C ALA A 236 -9.03 -32.45 2.09
N THR A 237 -7.83 -32.55 2.65
CA THR A 237 -6.91 -33.69 2.43
C THR A 237 -7.48 -34.98 3.00
N ILE A 238 -8.19 -34.95 4.12
CA ILE A 238 -8.86 -36.11 4.72
C ILE A 238 -10.09 -36.54 3.87
N GLY A 239 -10.59 -35.64 3.00
CA GLY A 239 -11.75 -35.90 2.14
C GLY A 239 -13.03 -35.31 2.66
N VAL A 240 -12.97 -34.41 3.67
CA VAL A 240 -14.13 -33.65 4.15
C VAL A 240 -14.54 -32.65 3.07
N ASN A 241 -15.83 -32.56 2.78
CA ASN A 241 -16.34 -31.53 1.86
C ASN A 241 -16.29 -30.15 2.53
N ILE A 242 -15.31 -29.35 2.13
CA ILE A 242 -15.08 -28.00 2.68
C ILE A 242 -15.88 -26.89 1.94
N THR A 243 -16.67 -27.25 0.92
CA THR A 243 -17.36 -26.27 0.07
C THR A 243 -18.27 -25.34 0.88
N GLY A 244 -19.04 -25.88 1.80
CA GLY A 244 -19.91 -25.06 2.67
C GLY A 244 -19.11 -24.16 3.62
N LEU A 245 -18.02 -24.65 4.20
CA LEU A 245 -17.12 -23.87 5.05
C LEU A 245 -16.42 -22.76 4.27
N ALA A 246 -15.94 -23.06 3.07
CA ALA A 246 -15.31 -22.09 2.19
C ALA A 246 -16.30 -20.99 1.76
N ALA A 247 -17.55 -21.35 1.46
CA ALA A 247 -18.60 -20.38 1.16
C ALA A 247 -18.89 -19.45 2.35
N LEU A 248 -19.01 -20.00 3.56
CA LEU A 248 -19.20 -19.20 4.79
C LEU A 248 -18.03 -18.25 5.05
N LEU A 249 -16.80 -18.72 4.89
CA LEU A 249 -15.59 -17.88 5.02
C LEU A 249 -15.53 -16.80 3.95
N SER A 250 -15.98 -17.07 2.73
CA SER A 250 -16.05 -16.07 1.65
C SER A 250 -16.99 -14.92 1.99
N VAL A 251 -18.16 -15.21 2.60
CA VAL A 251 -19.09 -14.19 3.08
C VAL A 251 -18.46 -13.38 4.22
N GLY A 252 -17.79 -14.04 5.17
CA GLY A 252 -17.04 -13.38 6.24
C GLY A 252 -15.90 -12.48 5.72
N ALA A 253 -15.15 -12.96 4.73
CA ALA A 253 -14.08 -12.20 4.09
C ALA A 253 -14.63 -10.97 3.34
N LEU A 254 -15.79 -11.09 2.68
CA LEU A 254 -16.47 -9.96 2.04
C LEU A 254 -16.87 -8.90 3.07
N ALA A 255 -17.41 -9.30 4.21
CA ALA A 255 -17.79 -8.38 5.29
C ALA A 255 -16.56 -7.62 5.85
N ILE A 256 -15.43 -8.33 6.08
CA ILE A 256 -14.18 -7.72 6.50
C ILE A 256 -13.64 -6.77 5.42
N SER A 257 -13.68 -7.17 4.15
CA SER A 257 -13.25 -6.35 3.02
C SER A 257 -14.03 -5.04 2.93
N MET A 258 -15.37 -5.11 3.08
CA MET A 258 -16.21 -3.91 3.09
C MET A 258 -15.91 -3.01 4.29
N GLY A 259 -15.67 -3.59 5.47
CA GLY A 259 -15.32 -2.83 6.67
C GLY A 259 -13.93 -2.18 6.62
N SER A 260 -12.99 -2.76 5.86
CA SER A 260 -11.62 -2.24 5.72
C SER A 260 -11.40 -1.34 4.49
N LYS A 261 -12.42 -1.15 3.65
CA LYS A 261 -12.35 -0.39 2.39
C LYS A 261 -11.68 0.98 2.56
N ASP A 262 -12.12 1.75 3.55
CA ASP A 262 -11.60 3.11 3.77
C ASP A 262 -10.15 3.11 4.27
N SER A 263 -9.76 2.11 5.07
CA SER A 263 -8.39 1.95 5.51
C SER A 263 -7.45 1.66 4.33
N VAL A 264 -7.86 0.76 3.44
CA VAL A 264 -7.11 0.45 2.21
C VAL A 264 -7.07 1.66 1.28
N ALA A 265 -8.18 2.38 1.10
CA ALA A 265 -8.23 3.60 0.31
C ALA A 265 -7.24 4.67 0.82
N ASN A 266 -7.13 4.82 2.14
CA ASN A 266 -6.16 5.76 2.73
C ASN A 266 -4.71 5.34 2.48
N LEU A 267 -4.39 4.06 2.54
CA LEU A 267 -3.05 3.53 2.23
C LEU A 267 -2.68 3.78 0.76
N VAL A 268 -3.59 3.44 -0.16
CA VAL A 268 -3.41 3.68 -1.59
C VAL A 268 -3.29 5.18 -1.85
N GLY A 269 -4.11 6.00 -1.19
CA GLY A 269 -4.00 7.47 -1.25
C GLY A 269 -2.62 7.97 -0.83
N THR A 270 -2.05 7.42 0.23
CA THR A 270 -0.68 7.76 0.67
C THR A 270 0.36 7.42 -0.41
N VAL A 271 0.26 6.23 -0.99
CA VAL A 271 1.17 5.82 -2.07
C VAL A 271 1.07 6.76 -3.27
N ASN A 272 -0.16 7.14 -3.67
CA ASN A 272 -0.39 8.08 -4.76
C ASN A 272 0.22 9.46 -4.46
N ILE A 273 -0.03 10.00 -3.26
CA ILE A 273 0.53 11.31 -2.85
C ILE A 273 2.06 11.29 -2.86
N LEU A 274 2.70 10.22 -2.37
CA LEU A 274 4.16 10.09 -2.33
C LEU A 274 4.78 9.87 -3.72
N THR A 275 4.06 9.22 -4.63
CA THR A 275 4.53 8.92 -6.00
C THR A 275 4.37 10.12 -6.90
N ASP A 276 3.16 10.67 -6.99
CA ASP A 276 2.81 11.76 -7.90
C ASP A 276 3.21 13.12 -7.33
N ARG A 277 3.33 13.20 -6.01
CA ARG A 277 3.74 14.41 -5.27
C ARG A 277 2.93 15.65 -5.66
N PRO A 278 1.60 15.64 -5.60
CA PRO A 278 0.80 16.81 -5.91
C PRO A 278 1.12 17.99 -4.99
N TYR A 279 1.58 17.70 -3.79
CA TYR A 279 2.11 18.64 -2.80
C TYR A 279 3.23 18.01 -1.97
N LYS A 280 3.95 18.81 -1.21
CA LYS A 280 4.99 18.43 -0.24
C LYS A 280 4.69 19.06 1.13
N VAL A 281 5.36 18.57 2.15
CA VAL A 281 5.38 19.24 3.46
C VAL A 281 5.91 20.65 3.29
N GLY A 282 5.20 21.64 3.83
CA GLY A 282 5.46 23.06 3.68
C GLY A 282 4.74 23.75 2.53
N ASP A 283 4.06 23.00 1.63
CA ASP A 283 3.28 23.61 0.55
C ASP A 283 1.95 24.17 1.09
N TRP A 284 1.58 25.36 0.64
CA TRP A 284 0.25 25.89 0.79
C TRP A 284 -0.69 25.28 -0.25
N ILE A 285 -1.73 24.60 0.22
CA ILE A 285 -2.73 23.95 -0.63
C ILE A 285 -4.15 24.34 -0.24
N THR A 286 -5.01 24.35 -1.25
CA THR A 286 -6.47 24.38 -1.06
C THR A 286 -7.05 23.08 -1.60
N VAL A 287 -7.89 22.40 -0.80
CA VAL A 287 -8.57 21.17 -1.18
C VAL A 287 -10.08 21.37 -1.11
N GLY A 288 -10.76 21.19 -2.23
CA GLY A 288 -12.19 21.51 -2.33
C GLY A 288 -12.46 22.98 -2.02
N SER A 289 -13.50 23.26 -1.23
CA SER A 289 -13.94 24.61 -0.83
C SER A 289 -13.63 24.97 0.64
N SER A 290 -13.22 24.01 1.45
CA SER A 290 -13.18 24.17 2.92
C SER A 290 -11.79 24.03 3.54
N ILE A 291 -10.81 23.49 2.83
CA ILE A 291 -9.47 23.27 3.36
C ILE A 291 -8.52 24.23 2.67
N ASP A 292 -7.91 25.13 3.43
CA ASP A 292 -6.95 26.14 2.92
C ASP A 292 -5.85 26.36 3.98
N GLY A 293 -4.64 25.88 3.71
CA GLY A 293 -3.54 25.95 4.68
C GLY A 293 -2.25 25.29 4.21
N ASP A 294 -1.29 25.25 5.13
CA ASP A 294 0.05 24.70 4.90
C ASP A 294 0.12 23.23 5.33
N VAL A 295 0.70 22.38 4.48
CA VAL A 295 0.91 20.96 4.77
C VAL A 295 1.99 20.82 5.83
N GLU A 296 1.63 20.35 7.02
CA GLU A 296 2.56 20.18 8.16
C GLU A 296 3.21 18.79 8.16
N GLU A 297 2.40 17.75 7.90
CA GLU A 297 2.87 16.36 7.92
C GLU A 297 2.07 15.51 6.95
N ILE A 298 2.75 14.61 6.23
CA ILE A 298 2.12 13.57 5.42
C ILE A 298 2.35 12.24 6.14
N GLY A 299 1.31 11.78 6.85
CA GLY A 299 1.34 10.52 7.58
C GLY A 299 0.93 9.32 6.74
N PHE A 300 0.95 8.14 7.35
CA PHE A 300 0.62 6.85 6.71
C PHE A 300 -0.84 6.73 6.27
N ARG A 301 -1.78 7.38 6.94
CA ARG A 301 -3.22 7.33 6.68
C ARG A 301 -3.83 8.69 6.41
N SER A 302 -3.23 9.73 6.92
CA SER A 302 -3.79 11.09 6.90
C SER A 302 -2.68 12.12 6.77
N THR A 303 -3.02 13.25 6.15
CA THR A 303 -2.17 14.43 6.07
C THR A 303 -2.68 15.47 7.06
N LYS A 304 -1.77 16.10 7.80
CA LYS A 304 -2.05 17.21 8.71
C LYS A 304 -1.81 18.53 7.97
N ILE A 305 -2.82 19.39 7.99
CA ILE A 305 -2.81 20.70 7.34
C ILE A 305 -3.02 21.76 8.41
N ARG A 306 -2.10 22.72 8.52
CA ARG A 306 -2.20 23.88 9.39
C ARG A 306 -2.98 24.97 8.66
N MET A 307 -4.21 25.19 9.09
CA MET A 307 -5.05 26.25 8.53
C MET A 307 -4.51 27.64 8.90
N PHE A 308 -4.95 28.68 8.19
CA PHE A 308 -4.50 30.04 8.47
C PHE A 308 -4.98 30.59 9.81
N ASP A 309 -6.09 30.10 10.33
CA ASP A 309 -6.57 30.37 11.71
C ASP A 309 -5.75 29.62 12.79
N LYS A 310 -4.68 28.90 12.37
CA LYS A 310 -3.80 28.08 13.20
C LYS A 310 -4.41 26.78 13.73
N THR A 311 -5.63 26.43 13.34
CA THR A 311 -6.19 25.11 13.64
C THR A 311 -5.44 24.02 12.85
N LEU A 312 -5.34 22.83 13.42
CA LEU A 312 -4.75 21.66 12.76
C LEU A 312 -5.87 20.78 12.21
N MET A 313 -5.95 20.69 10.91
CA MET A 313 -6.90 19.82 10.24
C MET A 313 -6.21 18.50 9.84
N THR A 314 -6.81 17.37 10.22
CA THR A 314 -6.34 16.04 9.83
C THR A 314 -7.26 15.47 8.77
N VAL A 315 -6.75 15.30 7.55
CA VAL A 315 -7.53 14.84 6.39
C VAL A 315 -7.07 13.45 5.97
N PRO A 316 -7.99 12.48 5.79
CA PRO A 316 -7.64 11.15 5.29
C PRO A 316 -7.00 11.21 3.90
N ASN A 317 -5.91 10.47 3.69
CA ASN A 317 -5.17 10.50 2.42
C ASN A 317 -5.98 9.95 1.23
N GLY A 318 -6.93 9.04 1.49
CA GLY A 318 -7.87 8.56 0.48
C GLY A 318 -8.76 9.67 -0.06
N THR A 319 -9.20 10.61 0.79
CA THR A 319 -9.96 11.80 0.39
C THR A 319 -9.07 12.73 -0.44
N LEU A 320 -7.86 13.03 0.04
CA LEU A 320 -6.91 13.90 -0.67
C LEU A 320 -6.50 13.34 -2.04
N ALA A 321 -6.44 12.01 -2.19
CA ALA A 321 -6.11 11.39 -3.47
C ALA A 321 -7.24 11.49 -4.52
N THR A 322 -8.48 11.75 -4.11
CA THR A 322 -9.65 11.83 -4.99
C THR A 322 -10.15 13.26 -5.20
N GLU A 323 -9.80 14.18 -4.31
CA GLU A 323 -10.21 15.57 -4.37
C GLU A 323 -9.32 16.43 -5.28
N THR A 324 -9.89 17.52 -5.78
CA THR A 324 -9.12 18.51 -6.54
C THR A 324 -8.24 19.34 -5.61
N ILE A 325 -6.93 19.30 -5.82
CA ILE A 325 -5.95 20.02 -5.04
C ILE A 325 -5.41 21.20 -5.84
N LYS A 326 -5.47 22.39 -5.27
CA LYS A 326 -4.82 23.59 -5.78
C LYS A 326 -3.58 23.87 -4.94
N ASN A 327 -2.40 23.77 -5.56
CA ASN A 327 -1.12 24.04 -4.89
C ASN A 327 -0.64 25.47 -5.20
N TRP A 328 -0.70 26.32 -4.20
CA TRP A 328 -0.30 27.74 -4.32
C TRP A 328 1.22 27.92 -4.26
N SER A 329 1.95 27.02 -3.61
CA SER A 329 3.40 27.09 -3.54
C SER A 329 4.08 26.77 -4.87
N ARG A 330 3.37 26.10 -5.80
CA ARG A 330 3.87 25.80 -7.16
C ARG A 330 3.46 26.82 -8.21
N MET A 331 2.82 27.89 -7.77
CA MET A 331 2.40 28.96 -8.65
C MET A 331 3.64 29.76 -9.12
N PRO A 332 3.90 29.88 -10.43
CA PRO A 332 5.09 30.60 -10.93
C PRO A 332 4.95 32.11 -10.78
N LYS A 333 3.74 32.63 -10.87
CA LYS A 333 3.41 34.06 -10.82
C LYS A 333 2.05 34.25 -10.15
N ARG A 334 1.85 35.33 -9.42
CA ARG A 334 0.56 35.62 -8.75
C ARG A 334 -0.25 36.60 -9.55
N ARG A 335 -1.46 36.18 -9.94
CA ARG A 335 -2.38 36.98 -10.75
C ARG A 335 -3.05 38.08 -9.96
N ILE A 336 -3.07 39.31 -10.54
CA ILE A 336 -3.90 40.43 -10.13
C ILE A 336 -4.96 40.65 -11.21
N LYS A 337 -6.22 40.55 -10.83
CA LYS A 337 -7.37 40.82 -11.69
C LYS A 337 -8.27 41.79 -10.95
N MET A 338 -8.54 42.95 -11.57
CA MET A 338 -9.42 43.98 -11.01
C MET A 338 -10.12 44.76 -12.10
N THR A 339 -11.19 45.42 -11.74
CA THR A 339 -11.91 46.36 -12.62
C THR A 339 -11.96 47.71 -11.90
N ILE A 340 -11.62 48.74 -12.59
CA ILE A 340 -11.71 50.14 -12.13
C ILE A 340 -12.85 50.79 -12.87
N GLY A 341 -13.85 51.32 -12.16
CA GLY A 341 -14.94 52.08 -12.75
C GLY A 341 -14.62 53.57 -12.77
N LEU A 342 -14.69 54.21 -13.92
CA LEU A 342 -14.61 55.66 -14.10
C LEU A 342 -15.99 56.26 -14.35
N THR A 343 -16.18 57.56 -14.01
CA THR A 343 -17.45 58.25 -14.26
C THR A 343 -17.73 58.42 -15.73
N TYR A 344 -19.00 58.53 -16.10
CA TYR A 344 -19.43 58.77 -17.49
C TYR A 344 -19.03 60.15 -18.03
N ASP A 345 -18.54 61.05 -17.19
CA ASP A 345 -18.00 62.39 -17.59
C ASP A 345 -16.66 62.26 -18.34
N ALA A 346 -16.00 61.08 -18.28
CA ALA A 346 -14.76 60.82 -18.97
C ALA A 346 -14.96 60.83 -20.50
N SER A 347 -14.29 61.73 -21.18
CA SER A 347 -14.29 61.78 -22.64
C SER A 347 -13.51 60.60 -23.23
N PRO A 348 -13.80 60.17 -24.49
CA PRO A 348 -13.05 59.10 -25.17
C PRO A 348 -11.55 59.38 -25.30
N LYS A 349 -11.15 60.67 -25.30
CA LYS A 349 -9.73 61.08 -25.35
C LYS A 349 -9.06 60.82 -24.01
N GLN A 350 -9.71 61.25 -22.92
CA GLN A 350 -9.22 60.97 -21.56
C GLN A 350 -9.16 59.50 -21.26
N MET A 351 -10.15 58.72 -21.67
CA MET A 351 -10.14 57.25 -21.53
C MET A 351 -8.90 56.63 -22.19
N ARG A 352 -8.63 56.98 -23.46
CA ARG A 352 -7.44 56.46 -24.16
C ARG A 352 -6.14 56.82 -23.48
N GLU A 353 -6.05 58.07 -22.97
CA GLU A 353 -4.87 58.53 -22.23
C GLU A 353 -4.73 57.83 -20.88
N ALA A 354 -5.83 57.63 -20.16
CA ALA A 354 -5.84 56.86 -18.92
C ALA A 354 -5.35 55.42 -19.10
N LEU A 355 -5.88 54.71 -20.11
CA LEU A 355 -5.42 53.34 -20.42
C LEU A 355 -3.93 53.31 -20.69
N LYS A 356 -3.40 54.26 -21.47
CA LYS A 356 -1.98 54.33 -21.81
C LYS A 356 -1.11 54.64 -20.58
N ARG A 357 -1.53 55.57 -19.74
CA ARG A 357 -0.78 55.88 -18.51
C ARG A 357 -0.81 54.75 -17.51
N ILE A 358 -1.95 54.10 -17.33
CA ILE A 358 -2.07 52.90 -16.46
C ILE A 358 -1.16 51.78 -16.99
N GLU A 359 -1.12 51.53 -18.30
CA GLU A 359 -0.21 50.54 -18.90
C GLU A 359 1.28 50.90 -18.63
N THR A 360 1.63 52.22 -18.69
CA THR A 360 2.97 52.70 -18.36
C THR A 360 3.32 52.44 -16.90
N ILE A 361 2.38 52.73 -15.98
CA ILE A 361 2.55 52.47 -14.54
C ILE A 361 2.87 50.97 -14.29
N LEU A 362 2.16 50.06 -14.99
CA LEU A 362 2.42 48.62 -14.87
C LEU A 362 3.78 48.25 -15.46
N LYS A 363 4.19 48.86 -16.56
CA LYS A 363 5.49 48.61 -17.21
C LYS A 363 6.68 49.07 -16.39
N GLU A 364 6.53 50.17 -15.66
CA GLU A 364 7.61 50.77 -14.88
C GLU A 364 7.71 50.20 -13.46
N ASP A 365 6.72 49.45 -13.01
CA ASP A 365 6.77 48.88 -11.66
C ASP A 365 7.60 47.61 -11.58
N GLU A 366 8.61 47.63 -10.71
CA GLU A 366 9.57 46.51 -10.54
C GLU A 366 8.94 45.21 -10.07
N GLY A 367 7.83 45.27 -9.33
CA GLY A 367 7.11 44.13 -8.79
C GLY A 367 6.17 43.47 -9.79
N VAL A 368 5.87 44.14 -10.93
CA VAL A 368 4.98 43.66 -11.97
C VAL A 368 5.77 42.82 -12.98
N ASP A 369 5.21 41.64 -13.31
CA ASP A 369 5.75 40.79 -14.36
C ASP A 369 5.42 41.40 -15.73
N GLN A 370 6.42 41.49 -16.59
CA GLN A 370 6.33 42.20 -17.88
C GLN A 370 5.90 41.28 -19.03
N ASP A 371 5.81 39.98 -18.84
CA ASP A 371 5.49 39.04 -19.93
C ASP A 371 4.06 39.17 -20.44
N TYR A 372 3.13 39.47 -19.53
CA TYR A 372 1.72 39.55 -19.89
C TYR A 372 0.96 40.50 -18.97
N MET A 373 0.38 41.57 -19.59
CA MET A 373 -0.50 42.49 -18.92
C MET A 373 -1.59 42.97 -19.87
N LEU A 374 -2.77 43.29 -19.35
CA LEU A 374 -3.90 43.87 -20.09
C LEU A 374 -4.44 45.04 -19.31
N VAL A 375 -4.64 46.17 -20.00
CA VAL A 375 -5.35 47.35 -19.52
C VAL A 375 -6.33 47.74 -20.63
N GLN A 376 -7.60 47.43 -20.43
CA GLN A 376 -8.61 47.60 -21.47
C GLN A 376 -9.89 48.18 -20.92
N PHE A 377 -10.51 49.10 -21.66
CA PHE A 377 -11.88 49.48 -21.44
C PHE A 377 -12.79 48.37 -21.97
N THR A 378 -13.54 47.71 -21.12
CA THR A 378 -14.29 46.49 -21.49
C THR A 378 -15.79 46.68 -21.52
N ASP A 379 -16.35 47.44 -20.58
CA ASP A 379 -17.81 47.49 -20.40
C ASP A 379 -18.33 48.88 -20.01
N PHE A 380 -19.57 49.12 -20.42
CA PHE A 380 -20.39 50.25 -19.94
C PHE A 380 -21.28 49.75 -18.81
N GLY A 381 -20.83 49.96 -17.57
CA GLY A 381 -21.57 49.56 -16.37
C GLY A 381 -22.78 50.44 -16.09
N PRO A 382 -23.65 50.10 -15.13
CA PRO A 382 -24.84 50.89 -14.78
C PRO A 382 -24.52 52.33 -14.31
N SER A 383 -23.32 52.52 -13.72
CA SER A 383 -22.84 53.80 -13.19
C SER A 383 -21.39 54.08 -13.50
N SER A 384 -20.71 53.20 -14.29
CA SER A 384 -19.28 53.26 -14.55
C SER A 384 -18.89 52.91 -15.97
N LEU A 385 -17.76 53.46 -16.42
CA LEU A 385 -16.99 53.01 -17.55
C LEU A 385 -15.91 52.08 -17.03
N ASP A 386 -16.02 50.77 -17.32
CA ASP A 386 -15.24 49.74 -16.66
C ASP A 386 -13.90 49.48 -17.39
N VAL A 387 -12.82 49.77 -16.69
CA VAL A 387 -11.45 49.47 -17.13
C VAL A 387 -10.99 48.18 -16.46
N PHE A 388 -10.75 47.17 -17.28
CA PHE A 388 -10.26 45.87 -16.83
C PHE A 388 -8.74 45.85 -16.79
N LEU A 389 -8.19 45.45 -15.62
CA LEU A 389 -6.77 45.26 -15.40
C LEU A 389 -6.49 43.77 -15.13
N TYR A 390 -5.51 43.27 -15.83
CA TYR A 390 -5.07 41.89 -15.64
C TYR A 390 -3.55 41.82 -15.81
N TYR A 391 -2.86 41.50 -14.73
CA TYR A 391 -1.41 41.43 -14.73
C TYR A 391 -0.92 40.48 -13.63
N PHE A 392 0.38 40.22 -13.58
CA PHE A 392 0.97 39.29 -12.61
C PHE A 392 2.01 40.00 -11.76
N SER A 393 2.07 39.64 -10.47
CA SER A 393 3.21 39.95 -9.60
C SER A 393 4.36 38.98 -9.89
N LYS A 394 5.60 39.46 -9.92
CA LYS A 394 6.80 38.64 -10.02
C LYS A 394 6.94 37.70 -8.82
N SER A 395 6.66 38.22 -7.63
CA SER A 395 6.71 37.45 -6.38
C SER A 395 5.41 36.70 -6.12
N THR A 396 5.54 35.49 -5.64
CA THR A 396 4.43 34.68 -5.14
C THR A 396 4.23 34.83 -3.64
N VAL A 397 5.17 35.47 -2.91
CA VAL A 397 5.08 35.76 -1.48
C VAL A 397 3.92 36.70 -1.23
N TRP A 398 3.02 36.33 -0.28
CA TRP A 398 1.76 37.05 -0.05
C TRP A 398 1.96 38.50 0.28
N ARG A 399 2.95 38.85 1.13
CA ARG A 399 3.29 40.19 1.52
C ARG A 399 3.72 41.05 0.32
N GLU A 400 4.71 40.58 -0.43
CA GLU A 400 5.27 41.26 -1.59
C GLU A 400 4.25 41.49 -2.72
N TYR A 401 3.37 40.48 -2.90
CA TYR A 401 2.22 40.62 -3.79
C TYR A 401 1.28 41.75 -3.37
N LEU A 402 0.95 41.84 -2.07
CA LEU A 402 0.07 42.91 -1.57
C LEU A 402 0.76 44.27 -1.67
N GLU A 403 2.04 44.38 -1.34
CA GLU A 403 2.82 45.60 -1.48
C GLU A 403 2.89 46.08 -2.95
N THR A 404 3.10 45.15 -3.89
CA THR A 404 3.06 45.47 -5.32
C THR A 404 1.68 45.96 -5.75
N ARG A 405 0.63 45.28 -5.31
CA ARG A 405 -0.76 45.69 -5.62
C ARG A 405 -1.11 47.05 -5.04
N GLU A 406 -0.72 47.32 -3.80
CA GLU A 406 -0.94 48.60 -3.13
C GLU A 406 -0.24 49.75 -3.87
N ARG A 407 1.05 49.59 -4.15
CA ARG A 407 1.86 50.57 -4.86
C ARG A 407 1.30 50.89 -6.25
N VAL A 408 0.90 49.89 -7.00
CA VAL A 408 0.27 50.07 -8.32
C VAL A 408 -1.09 50.79 -8.18
N ASN A 409 -1.92 50.42 -7.20
CA ASN A 409 -3.22 51.04 -6.99
C ASN A 409 -3.07 52.54 -6.62
N LEU A 410 -2.11 52.88 -5.76
CA LEU A 410 -1.83 54.28 -5.39
C LEU A 410 -1.38 55.10 -6.60
N LYS A 411 -0.44 54.61 -7.41
CA LYS A 411 -0.01 55.24 -8.65
C LYS A 411 -1.15 55.46 -9.65
N ILE A 412 -2.04 54.47 -9.78
CA ILE A 412 -3.23 54.60 -10.65
C ILE A 412 -4.15 55.71 -10.10
N MET A 413 -4.36 55.73 -8.79
CA MET A 413 -5.20 56.76 -8.13
C MET A 413 -4.63 58.17 -8.34
N GLU A 414 -3.32 58.37 -8.14
CA GLU A 414 -2.61 59.62 -8.41
C GLU A 414 -2.74 60.03 -9.90
N CYS A 415 -2.52 59.09 -10.82
CA CYS A 415 -2.62 59.34 -12.25
C CYS A 415 -4.03 59.79 -12.69
N LEU A 416 -5.07 59.17 -12.15
CA LEU A 416 -6.47 59.54 -12.48
C LEU A 416 -6.84 60.90 -11.89
N ASP A 417 -6.38 61.21 -10.68
CA ASP A 417 -6.58 62.51 -10.04
C ASP A 417 -5.92 63.62 -10.86
N GLU A 418 -4.66 63.47 -11.29
CA GLU A 418 -3.95 64.39 -12.19
C GLU A 418 -4.69 64.63 -13.51
N MET A 419 -5.45 63.69 -14.02
CA MET A 419 -6.22 63.79 -15.24
C MET A 419 -7.62 64.36 -15.03
N GLY A 420 -8.00 64.64 -13.78
CA GLY A 420 -9.34 65.08 -13.43
C GLY A 420 -10.40 64.00 -13.71
N LEU A 421 -10.03 62.72 -13.62
CA LEU A 421 -10.93 61.59 -13.73
C LEU A 421 -11.33 61.05 -12.37
N GLU A 422 -12.60 60.91 -12.15
CA GLU A 422 -13.15 60.41 -10.88
C GLU A 422 -13.52 58.95 -10.96
N PHE A 423 -13.33 58.24 -9.81
CA PHE A 423 -13.85 56.92 -9.64
C PHE A 423 -15.38 56.92 -9.57
N ALA A 424 -16.01 56.00 -10.27
CA ALA A 424 -17.46 55.90 -10.28
C ALA A 424 -18.01 55.37 -8.95
N PHE A 425 -18.93 56.06 -8.40
CA PHE A 425 -19.76 55.59 -7.29
C PHE A 425 -21.11 55.06 -7.82
N PRO A 426 -21.76 54.12 -7.13
CA PRO A 426 -23.12 53.73 -7.47
C PRO A 426 -24.04 54.94 -7.48
N THR A 427 -24.45 55.38 -8.66
CA THR A 427 -25.29 56.57 -8.87
C THR A 427 -26.67 56.16 -9.32
N GLN A 428 -27.71 56.84 -8.81
CA GLN A 428 -29.09 56.61 -9.23
C GLN A 428 -29.72 57.95 -9.59
N THR A 429 -30.39 58.01 -10.72
CA THR A 429 -31.22 59.16 -11.10
C THR A 429 -32.62 58.94 -10.58
N MET A 430 -33.08 59.79 -9.65
CA MET A 430 -34.43 59.76 -9.13
C MET A 430 -35.29 60.84 -9.83
N HIS A 431 -36.31 60.37 -10.53
CA HIS A 431 -37.31 61.25 -11.10
C HIS A 431 -38.44 61.46 -10.11
N LEU A 432 -38.44 62.61 -9.42
CA LEU A 432 -39.51 62.97 -8.49
C LEU A 432 -40.69 63.64 -9.26
N LYS A 433 -41.86 63.05 -9.20
CA LYS A 433 -43.09 63.54 -9.78
C LYS A 433 -44.06 63.98 -8.65
N GLY A 434 -44.66 65.14 -8.78
CA GLY A 434 -45.68 65.70 -7.82
C GLY A 434 -45.08 66.47 -6.65
N ASP A 435 -45.80 66.56 -5.51
CA ASP A 435 -45.52 67.46 -4.37
C ASP A 435 -44.17 67.15 -3.62
N GLY A 436 -43.45 66.14 -3.97
CA GLY A 436 -42.11 65.78 -3.43
C GLY A 436 -41.06 66.88 -3.65
N LEU A 437 -41.19 67.69 -4.73
CA LEU A 437 -40.27 68.76 -5.04
C LEU A 437 -40.43 69.97 -4.06
N GLU A 438 -41.65 70.22 -3.58
CA GLU A 438 -41.89 71.28 -2.60
C GLU A 438 -41.37 70.91 -1.21
N THR A 439 -41.41 69.64 -0.88
CA THR A 439 -40.86 69.15 0.40
C THR A 439 -39.33 69.23 0.45
N LEU A 440 -38.63 68.94 -0.67
CA LEU A 440 -37.16 69.14 -0.76
C LEU A 440 -36.72 70.59 -0.75
N LYS A 441 -37.50 71.52 -1.38
CA LYS A 441 -37.22 72.94 -1.30
C LYS A 441 -37.43 73.56 0.11
N LYS A 442 -38.13 72.85 0.98
CA LYS A 442 -38.32 73.29 2.39
C LYS A 442 -37.23 72.71 3.31
N LEU A 443 -36.41 71.78 2.84
CA LEU A 443 -35.30 71.18 3.58
C LEU A 443 -33.93 71.71 3.18
N SER A 444 -33.82 72.45 2.09
CA SER A 444 -32.65 73.27 1.69
C SER A 444 -32.75 74.67 2.23
#